data_693e9f64e3cf7ca87bf1e306bde5c95f
#
_entry.id   693e9f64e3cf7ca87bf1e306bde5c95f
#
_cell.length_a   1.000
_cell.length_b   1.000
_cell.length_c   1.000
_cell.angle_alpha   90.00
_cell.angle_beta   90.00
_cell.angle_gamma   90.00
#
_symmetry.space_group_name_H-M   'P 1'
#
loop_
_entity.id
_entity.type
_entity.pdbx_description
1 polymer ?
#
loop_
_entity_poly.entity_id
_entity_poly.type
_entity_poly.pdbx_seq_one_letter_code
_entity_poly.pdbx_strand_id
1 'polypeptide(L)'
;EPTVTDADVVLGIIDPEYVNIAVNGHEPMVGAALIAAAHKPAAQEKAKATGAKGLRIVGSIETGQELVQRFEVDDVFVGLTGNWLNEELAVATGGLDVFAADMNCTVPTLGATCAAHGTLLVPVSDLVGVDGAEQPIVFEPARAAEQARQLIDMAIANYSERQALGQKTPESRKGDAVAGFSIE
;
A
#
# COMPACT_ATOMS: atom_id res chain seq x y z
N GLU A 1 14.91 14.35 5.54
CA GLU A 1 14.44 15.71 5.23
C GLU A 1 13.58 15.68 3.98
N PRO A 2 12.37 16.32 3.97
CA PRO A 2 11.51 16.32 2.78
C PRO A 2 12.19 17.07 1.63
N THR A 3 12.01 16.56 0.43
CA THR A 3 12.54 17.17 -0.79
C THR A 3 11.48 17.22 -1.88
N VAL A 4 11.67 18.09 -2.85
CA VAL A 4 10.92 18.02 -4.11
C VAL A 4 11.45 16.81 -4.90
N THR A 5 10.56 15.99 -5.41
CA THR A 5 10.91 14.77 -6.13
C THR A 5 9.96 14.51 -7.30
N ASP A 6 10.46 13.84 -8.32
CA ASP A 6 9.62 13.24 -9.34
C ASP A 6 9.02 11.94 -8.79
N ALA A 7 7.75 11.72 -9.04
CA ALA A 7 7.04 10.54 -8.57
C ALA A 7 6.10 9.97 -9.62
N ASP A 8 6.05 8.66 -9.72
CA ASP A 8 4.99 7.95 -10.41
C ASP A 8 3.69 8.09 -9.62
N VAL A 9 2.59 8.40 -10.31
CA VAL A 9 1.30 8.65 -9.68
C VAL A 9 0.16 7.90 -10.38
N VAL A 10 -0.99 7.93 -9.74
CA VAL A 10 -2.28 7.35 -10.11
C VAL A 10 -2.30 5.82 -10.20
N LEU A 11 -3.41 5.26 -10.63
CA LEU A 11 -3.72 3.83 -10.46
C LEU A 11 -2.84 2.89 -11.28
N GLY A 12 -2.22 3.38 -12.35
CA GLY A 12 -1.34 2.59 -13.22
C GLY A 12 -0.02 2.14 -12.58
N ILE A 13 0.28 2.62 -11.36
CA ILE A 13 1.42 2.12 -10.58
C ILE A 13 1.16 0.75 -9.94
N ILE A 14 -0.13 0.36 -9.83
CA ILE A 14 -0.54 -0.93 -9.26
C ILE A 14 -0.47 -1.99 -10.35
N ASP A 15 0.50 -2.88 -10.27
CA ASP A 15 0.62 -4.04 -11.16
C ASP A 15 0.13 -5.30 -10.42
N PRO A 16 -0.97 -5.93 -10.87
CA PRO A 16 -1.57 -7.08 -10.19
C PRO A 16 -0.69 -8.33 -10.18
N GLU A 17 0.38 -8.37 -10.97
CA GLU A 17 1.34 -9.48 -10.97
C GLU A 17 2.36 -9.39 -9.82
N TYR A 18 2.29 -8.32 -9.01
CA TYR A 18 3.06 -8.19 -7.77
C TYR A 18 2.18 -8.40 -6.54
N VAL A 19 2.79 -8.76 -5.43
CA VAL A 19 2.19 -8.57 -4.11
C VAL A 19 2.22 -7.08 -3.81
N ASN A 20 1.06 -6.45 -3.59
CA ASN A 20 0.97 -5.00 -3.38
C ASN A 20 0.36 -4.68 -2.02
N ILE A 21 1.02 -3.82 -1.26
CA ILE A 21 0.52 -3.26 0.00
C ILE A 21 0.33 -1.76 -0.18
N ALA A 22 -0.90 -1.28 -0.09
CA ALA A 22 -1.19 0.14 -0.02
C ALA A 22 -1.05 0.63 1.43
N VAL A 23 -0.44 1.80 1.61
CA VAL A 23 -0.36 2.51 2.89
C VAL A 23 -1.15 3.81 2.78
N ASN A 24 -2.15 3.95 3.63
CA ASN A 24 -3.17 5.00 3.55
C ASN A 24 -3.33 5.73 4.86
N GLY A 25 -3.45 7.03 4.80
CA GLY A 25 -3.73 7.87 5.96
C GLY A 25 -2.70 8.99 6.17
N HIS A 26 -2.27 9.19 7.41
CA HIS A 26 -1.43 10.31 7.82
C HIS A 26 -0.20 9.92 8.65
N GLU A 27 0.02 8.60 8.87
CA GLU A 27 1.14 8.08 9.65
C GLU A 27 2.22 7.45 8.75
N PRO A 28 3.26 8.22 8.37
CA PRO A 28 4.26 7.75 7.43
C PRO A 28 5.21 6.68 8.01
N MET A 29 5.26 6.51 9.32
CA MET A 29 6.18 5.56 9.97
C MET A 29 5.88 4.11 9.60
N VAL A 30 4.61 3.75 9.44
CA VAL A 30 4.20 2.43 8.95
C VAL A 30 4.72 2.20 7.55
N GLY A 31 4.51 3.17 6.66
CA GLY A 31 4.99 3.12 5.28
C GLY A 31 6.52 3.03 5.20
N ALA A 32 7.23 3.82 6.00
CA ALA A 32 8.68 3.78 6.07
C ALA A 32 9.20 2.40 6.53
N ALA A 33 8.56 1.81 7.55
CA ALA A 33 8.91 0.48 8.02
C ALA A 33 8.63 -0.61 6.97
N LEU A 34 7.52 -0.50 6.24
CA LEU A 34 7.17 -1.40 5.16
C LEU A 34 8.15 -1.29 3.98
N ILE A 35 8.49 -0.08 3.54
CA ILE A 35 9.49 0.14 2.48
C ILE A 35 10.83 -0.49 2.88
N ALA A 36 11.31 -0.21 4.09
CA ALA A 36 12.57 -0.77 4.60
C ALA A 36 12.54 -2.30 4.72
N ALA A 37 11.38 -2.89 5.05
CA ALA A 37 11.23 -4.34 5.12
C ALA A 37 11.09 -4.97 3.73
N ALA A 38 10.37 -4.33 2.81
CA ALA A 38 10.13 -4.81 1.46
C ALA A 38 11.40 -4.83 0.59
N HIS A 39 12.35 -3.92 0.81
CA HIS A 39 13.65 -3.92 0.14
C HIS A 39 14.55 -5.09 0.54
N LYS A 40 14.23 -5.81 1.61
CA LYS A 40 15.06 -6.95 2.02
C LYS A 40 14.92 -8.10 1.00
N PRO A 41 16.05 -8.67 0.51
CA PRO A 41 16.00 -9.78 -0.44
C PRO A 41 15.09 -10.92 0.00
N ALA A 42 15.10 -11.26 1.29
CA ALA A 42 14.25 -12.33 1.82
C ALA A 42 12.75 -12.06 1.65
N ALA A 43 12.29 -10.81 1.75
CA ALA A 43 10.89 -10.45 1.53
C ALA A 43 10.52 -10.58 0.05
N GLN A 44 11.38 -10.11 -0.84
CA GLN A 44 11.20 -10.22 -2.28
C GLN A 44 11.16 -11.69 -2.74
N GLU A 45 12.09 -12.51 -2.29
CA GLU A 45 12.12 -13.94 -2.63
C GLU A 45 10.90 -14.69 -2.08
N LYS A 46 10.42 -14.33 -0.89
CA LYS A 46 9.19 -14.90 -0.33
C LYS A 46 7.97 -14.57 -1.19
N ALA A 47 7.84 -13.33 -1.67
CA ALA A 47 6.79 -12.93 -2.59
C ALA A 47 6.89 -13.67 -3.93
N LYS A 48 8.08 -13.76 -4.52
CA LYS A 48 8.31 -14.48 -5.79
C LYS A 48 8.00 -15.97 -5.67
N ALA A 49 8.18 -16.57 -4.51
CA ALA A 49 7.86 -17.98 -4.28
C ALA A 49 6.35 -18.30 -4.43
N THR A 50 5.47 -17.30 -4.36
CA THR A 50 4.02 -17.46 -4.64
C THR A 50 3.66 -17.36 -6.12
N GLY A 51 4.62 -17.07 -6.99
CA GLY A 51 4.42 -16.80 -8.42
C GLY A 51 4.28 -15.31 -8.76
N ALA A 52 4.33 -14.43 -7.75
CA ALA A 52 4.37 -12.98 -7.98
C ALA A 52 5.73 -12.54 -8.58
N LYS A 53 5.75 -11.41 -9.28
CA LYS A 53 6.99 -10.80 -9.77
C LYS A 53 7.87 -10.23 -8.64
N GLY A 54 7.27 -9.95 -7.49
CA GLY A 54 7.91 -9.37 -6.32
C GLY A 54 6.90 -8.76 -5.36
N LEU A 55 7.39 -7.94 -4.44
CA LEU A 55 6.60 -7.22 -3.43
C LEU A 55 6.74 -5.71 -3.65
N ARG A 56 5.63 -4.98 -3.61
CA ARG A 56 5.56 -3.53 -3.79
C ARG A 56 4.81 -2.84 -2.66
N ILE A 57 5.25 -1.63 -2.36
CA ILE A 57 4.57 -0.70 -1.46
C ILE A 57 4.02 0.44 -2.31
N VAL A 58 2.74 0.72 -2.10
CA VAL A 58 1.97 1.72 -2.85
C VAL A 58 1.53 2.80 -1.86
N GLY A 59 1.94 4.03 -2.11
CA GLY A 59 1.49 5.18 -1.31
C GLY A 59 0.05 5.57 -1.63
N SER A 60 -0.68 6.00 -0.63
CA SER A 60 -2.01 6.56 -0.77
C SER A 60 -2.16 7.79 0.12
N ILE A 61 -2.90 8.76 -0.36
CA ILE A 61 -3.18 10.05 0.29
C ILE A 61 -1.93 10.70 0.92
N GLU A 62 -2.06 11.32 2.10
CA GLU A 62 -0.98 12.09 2.74
C GLU A 62 0.20 11.22 3.17
N THR A 63 -0.04 9.98 3.63
CA THR A 63 1.04 9.02 3.89
C THR A 63 1.87 8.79 2.63
N GLY A 64 1.23 8.58 1.47
CA GLY A 64 1.94 8.45 0.21
C GLY A 64 2.72 9.71 -0.17
N GLN A 65 2.16 10.90 0.04
CA GLN A 65 2.85 12.17 -0.19
C GLN A 65 4.08 12.35 0.69
N GLU A 66 3.99 11.99 1.96
CA GLU A 66 5.13 12.04 2.89
C GLU A 66 6.23 11.07 2.48
N LEU A 67 5.86 9.90 2.00
CA LEU A 67 6.82 8.88 1.59
C LEU A 67 7.56 9.26 0.31
N VAL A 68 6.91 9.77 -0.72
CA VAL A 68 7.58 10.20 -1.97
C VAL A 68 8.54 11.36 -1.77
N GLN A 69 8.40 12.12 -0.69
CA GLN A 69 9.32 13.20 -0.33
C GLN A 69 10.57 12.72 0.43
N ARG A 70 10.59 11.47 0.91
CA ARG A 70 11.63 10.92 1.79
C ARG A 70 12.31 9.68 1.26
N PHE A 71 11.65 8.98 0.35
CA PHE A 71 12.12 7.74 -0.24
C PHE A 71 12.14 7.88 -1.76
N GLU A 72 13.14 7.31 -2.39
CA GLU A 72 13.19 7.20 -3.84
C GLU A 72 12.05 6.28 -4.32
N VAL A 73 11.37 6.70 -5.38
CA VAL A 73 10.40 5.85 -6.09
C VAL A 73 11.20 4.89 -6.97
N ASP A 74 11.00 3.60 -6.75
CA ASP A 74 11.74 2.53 -7.42
C ASP A 74 10.82 1.32 -7.71
N ASP A 75 11.40 0.15 -7.95
CA ASP A 75 10.64 -1.08 -8.21
C ASP A 75 9.92 -1.64 -6.96
N VAL A 76 10.24 -1.16 -5.76
CA VAL A 76 9.66 -1.60 -4.48
C VAL A 76 8.68 -0.57 -3.94
N PHE A 77 9.08 0.69 -3.85
CA PHE A 77 8.17 1.78 -3.52
C PHE A 77 7.78 2.50 -4.81
N VAL A 78 6.56 2.23 -5.29
CA VAL A 78 6.17 2.56 -6.67
C VAL A 78 5.45 3.89 -6.84
N GLY A 79 5.36 4.70 -5.79
CA GLY A 79 4.77 6.04 -5.88
C GLY A 79 3.41 6.19 -5.15
N LEU A 80 2.55 7.06 -5.67
CA LEU A 80 1.33 7.55 -5.02
C LEU A 80 0.09 7.35 -5.89
N THR A 81 -0.97 6.70 -5.37
CA THR A 81 -2.25 6.52 -6.09
C THR A 81 -3.03 7.82 -6.25
N GLY A 82 -2.90 8.75 -5.34
CA GLY A 82 -3.63 10.02 -5.32
C GLY A 82 -4.21 10.35 -3.96
N ASN A 83 -5.37 11.00 -3.95
CA ASN A 83 -6.05 11.43 -2.72
C ASN A 83 -7.17 10.44 -2.31
N TRP A 84 -7.87 10.73 -1.20
CA TRP A 84 -8.93 9.88 -0.63
C TRP A 84 -10.06 9.52 -1.61
N LEU A 85 -10.32 10.33 -2.65
CA LEU A 85 -11.30 9.99 -3.69
C LEU A 85 -10.87 8.79 -4.55
N ASN A 86 -9.60 8.43 -4.52
CA ASN A 86 -9.04 7.34 -5.30
C ASN A 86 -8.90 6.02 -4.52
N GLU A 87 -9.20 5.98 -3.21
CA GLU A 87 -9.03 4.78 -2.38
C GLU A 87 -9.80 3.58 -2.92
N GLU A 88 -11.10 3.75 -3.11
CA GLU A 88 -11.94 2.67 -3.66
C GLU A 88 -11.55 2.29 -5.10
N LEU A 89 -11.11 3.27 -5.89
CA LEU A 89 -10.62 3.02 -7.25
C LEU A 89 -9.30 2.23 -7.24
N ALA A 90 -8.41 2.52 -6.28
CA ALA A 90 -7.18 1.76 -6.11
C ALA A 90 -7.46 0.30 -5.75
N VAL A 91 -8.38 0.06 -4.82
CA VAL A 91 -8.86 -1.30 -4.48
C VAL A 91 -9.55 -1.95 -5.68
N ALA A 92 -10.41 -1.23 -6.40
CA ALA A 92 -11.14 -1.72 -7.57
C ALA A 92 -10.25 -2.09 -8.77
N THR A 93 -8.96 -1.73 -8.75
CA THR A 93 -7.99 -2.29 -9.72
C THR A 93 -7.85 -3.81 -9.59
N GLY A 94 -8.24 -4.39 -8.43
CA GLY A 94 -8.03 -5.81 -8.12
C GLY A 94 -6.56 -6.18 -7.95
N GLY A 95 -5.67 -5.19 -7.82
CA GLY A 95 -4.23 -5.40 -7.73
C GLY A 95 -3.65 -5.30 -6.32
N LEU A 96 -4.44 -4.95 -5.30
CA LEU A 96 -3.96 -4.79 -3.93
C LEU A 96 -4.22 -6.06 -3.09
N ASP A 97 -3.23 -6.50 -2.34
CA ASP A 97 -3.35 -7.62 -1.40
C ASP A 97 -3.71 -7.14 0.01
N VAL A 98 -3.08 -6.06 0.46
CA VAL A 98 -3.35 -5.41 1.74
C VAL A 98 -3.55 -3.92 1.51
N PHE A 99 -4.56 -3.36 2.17
CA PHE A 99 -4.77 -1.94 2.32
C PHE A 99 -4.58 -1.60 3.81
N ALA A 100 -3.42 -1.07 4.16
CA ALA A 100 -3.08 -0.68 5.53
C ALA A 100 -3.60 0.72 5.80
N ALA A 101 -4.66 0.82 6.60
CA ALA A 101 -5.35 2.06 6.92
C ALA A 101 -4.96 2.58 8.29
N ASP A 102 -4.50 3.81 8.36
CA ASP A 102 -4.21 4.46 9.64
C ASP A 102 -5.38 5.34 10.16
N MET A 103 -5.12 6.39 10.90
CA MET A 103 -6.06 7.06 11.79
C MET A 103 -7.30 7.68 11.14
N ASN A 104 -7.28 8.12 9.89
CA ASN A 104 -8.42 8.79 9.26
C ASN A 104 -8.37 8.76 7.73
N CYS A 105 -9.29 9.49 7.08
CA CYS A 105 -9.42 9.51 5.62
C CYS A 105 -9.58 8.11 5.01
N THR A 106 -10.27 7.23 5.72
CA THR A 106 -10.70 5.92 5.24
C THR A 106 -12.19 5.96 5.01
N VAL A 107 -12.62 5.81 3.75
CA VAL A 107 -14.05 5.90 3.42
C VAL A 107 -14.84 4.75 4.03
N PRO A 108 -16.07 4.99 4.56
CA PRO A 108 -16.86 3.95 5.24
C PRO A 108 -17.18 2.71 4.41
N THR A 109 -17.23 2.84 3.10
CA THR A 109 -17.54 1.77 2.13
C THR A 109 -16.32 0.92 1.78
N LEU A 110 -15.14 1.30 2.23
CA LEU A 110 -13.87 0.68 1.82
C LEU A 110 -13.80 -0.80 2.20
N GLY A 111 -14.34 -1.20 3.36
CA GLY A 111 -14.36 -2.61 3.75
C GLY A 111 -15.15 -3.49 2.80
N ALA A 112 -16.32 -3.02 2.35
CA ALA A 112 -17.13 -3.74 1.35
C ALA A 112 -16.40 -3.80 -0.01
N THR A 113 -15.76 -2.73 -0.41
CA THR A 113 -14.97 -2.66 -1.65
C THR A 113 -13.76 -3.60 -1.58
N CYS A 114 -13.04 -3.61 -0.46
CA CYS A 114 -11.93 -4.54 -0.22
C CYS A 114 -12.38 -6.00 -0.31
N ALA A 115 -13.47 -6.36 0.37
CA ALA A 115 -14.03 -7.70 0.33
C ALA A 115 -14.43 -8.13 -1.09
N ALA A 116 -15.03 -7.23 -1.88
CA ALA A 116 -15.43 -7.51 -3.26
C ALA A 116 -14.21 -7.74 -4.20
N HIS A 117 -13.07 -7.20 -3.88
CA HIS A 117 -11.85 -7.28 -4.69
C HIS A 117 -10.74 -8.16 -4.11
N GLY A 118 -11.00 -8.86 -3.01
CA GLY A 118 -10.04 -9.78 -2.38
C GLY A 118 -8.84 -9.05 -1.75
N THR A 119 -9.02 -7.81 -1.34
CA THR A 119 -8.03 -7.02 -0.62
C THR A 119 -8.29 -7.12 0.88
N LEU A 120 -7.29 -7.37 1.69
CA LEU A 120 -7.40 -7.29 3.14
C LEU A 120 -7.32 -5.84 3.60
N LEU A 121 -8.37 -5.33 4.24
CA LEU A 121 -8.34 -4.02 4.90
C LEU A 121 -7.81 -4.19 6.32
N VAL A 122 -6.58 -3.74 6.57
CA VAL A 122 -5.90 -3.91 7.86
C VAL A 122 -5.73 -2.54 8.54
N PRO A 123 -6.49 -2.25 9.61
CA PRO A 123 -6.23 -1.07 10.41
C PRO A 123 -4.85 -1.13 11.07
N VAL A 124 -4.07 -0.07 10.95
CA VAL A 124 -2.77 0.07 11.63
C VAL A 124 -2.81 1.11 12.74
N SER A 125 -4.02 1.53 13.09
CA SER A 125 -4.33 2.42 14.21
C SER A 125 -5.61 1.91 14.89
N ASP A 126 -5.74 2.15 16.18
CA ASP A 126 -6.97 1.91 16.96
C ASP A 126 -8.06 2.97 16.70
N LEU A 127 -7.75 3.99 15.92
CA LEU A 127 -8.68 5.04 15.51
C LEU A 127 -9.48 4.69 14.25
N VAL A 128 -9.12 3.64 13.53
CA VAL A 128 -9.82 3.17 12.35
C VAL A 128 -10.86 2.11 12.72
N GLY A 129 -12.13 2.47 12.55
CA GLY A 129 -13.26 1.56 12.74
C GLY A 129 -14.12 1.48 11.49
N VAL A 130 -13.77 0.58 10.58
CA VAL A 130 -14.51 0.35 9.33
C VAL A 130 -15.02 -1.08 9.31
N ASP A 131 -16.31 -1.27 8.97
CA ASP A 131 -16.90 -2.59 8.83
C ASP A 131 -16.19 -3.42 7.76
N GLY A 132 -15.95 -4.69 8.07
CA GLY A 132 -15.23 -5.59 7.17
C GLY A 132 -13.71 -5.49 7.24
N ALA A 133 -13.17 -4.70 8.16
CA ALA A 133 -11.74 -4.66 8.41
C ALA A 133 -11.26 -5.88 9.21
N GLU A 134 -10.01 -6.26 8.97
CA GLU A 134 -9.29 -7.27 9.75
C GLU A 134 -9.02 -6.80 11.19
N GLN A 135 -8.53 -7.70 12.03
CA GLN A 135 -8.06 -7.33 13.35
C GLN A 135 -6.91 -6.31 13.22
N PRO A 136 -6.94 -5.21 13.97
CA PRO A 136 -5.96 -4.14 13.82
C PRO A 136 -4.57 -4.58 14.26
N ILE A 137 -3.57 -4.15 13.50
CA ILE A 137 -2.16 -4.20 13.86
C ILE A 137 -1.75 -2.79 14.29
N VAL A 138 -2.16 -2.39 15.48
CA VAL A 138 -1.89 -1.03 16.00
C VAL A 138 -0.39 -0.77 16.00
N PHE A 139 0.04 0.21 15.23
CA PHE A 139 1.45 0.49 15.01
C PHE A 139 2.13 0.98 16.30
N GLU A 140 3.24 0.35 16.61
CA GLU A 140 4.13 0.68 17.72
C GLU A 140 5.56 0.88 17.18
N PRO A 141 6.16 2.07 17.31
CA PRO A 141 7.50 2.34 16.79
C PRO A 141 8.56 1.35 17.26
N ALA A 142 8.46 0.88 18.51
CA ALA A 142 9.39 -0.13 19.05
C ALA A 142 9.27 -1.51 18.38
N ARG A 143 8.13 -1.78 17.73
CA ARG A 143 7.85 -3.06 17.05
C ARG A 143 7.73 -2.89 15.52
N ALA A 144 8.10 -1.74 14.98
CA ALA A 144 7.89 -1.39 13.57
C ALA A 144 8.37 -2.47 12.59
N ALA A 145 9.57 -3.03 12.80
CA ALA A 145 10.13 -4.06 11.93
C ALA A 145 9.38 -5.41 12.03
N GLU A 146 8.79 -5.73 13.18
CA GLU A 146 7.97 -6.93 13.37
C GLU A 146 6.61 -6.75 12.67
N GLN A 147 5.96 -5.63 12.91
CA GLN A 147 4.65 -5.32 12.36
C GLN A 147 4.67 -5.15 10.84
N ALA A 148 5.74 -4.54 10.29
CA ALA A 148 5.95 -4.49 8.85
C ALA A 148 6.08 -5.90 8.24
N ARG A 149 6.81 -6.82 8.88
CA ARG A 149 6.88 -8.21 8.43
C ARG A 149 5.52 -8.91 8.50
N GLN A 150 4.75 -8.67 9.56
CA GLN A 150 3.40 -9.24 9.70
C GLN A 150 2.49 -8.80 8.55
N LEU A 151 2.46 -7.51 8.21
CA LEU A 151 1.69 -6.99 7.07
C LEU A 151 2.17 -7.59 5.73
N ILE A 152 3.48 -7.71 5.54
CA ILE A 152 4.06 -8.36 4.36
C ILE A 152 3.63 -9.83 4.28
N ASP A 153 3.68 -10.56 5.38
CA ASP A 153 3.30 -11.96 5.43
C ASP A 153 1.80 -12.15 5.12
N MET A 154 0.94 -11.26 5.61
CA MET A 154 -0.48 -11.25 5.27
C MET A 154 -0.69 -10.99 3.77
N ALA A 155 -0.02 -10.01 3.20
CA ALA A 155 -0.13 -9.69 1.77
C ALA A 155 0.33 -10.86 0.88
N ILE A 156 1.46 -11.49 1.23
CA ILE A 156 1.99 -12.65 0.50
C ILE A 156 1.01 -13.83 0.57
N ALA A 157 0.41 -14.07 1.74
CA ALA A 157 -0.59 -15.13 1.91
C ALA A 157 -1.85 -14.86 1.08
N ASN A 158 -2.31 -13.60 1.03
CA ASN A 158 -3.50 -13.20 0.30
C ASN A 158 -3.33 -13.20 -1.23
N TYR A 159 -2.11 -13.08 -1.75
CA TYR A 159 -1.85 -12.98 -3.18
C TYR A 159 -2.50 -14.09 -4.01
N SER A 160 -2.36 -15.34 -3.58
CA SER A 160 -2.95 -16.49 -4.30
C SER A 160 -4.47 -16.47 -4.26
N GLU A 161 -5.09 -16.05 -3.17
CA GLU A 161 -6.54 -15.92 -3.02
C GLU A 161 -7.08 -14.82 -3.93
N ARG A 162 -6.43 -13.65 -3.93
CA ARG A 162 -6.77 -12.55 -4.84
C ARG A 162 -6.65 -12.97 -6.30
N GLN A 163 -5.57 -13.65 -6.69
CA GLN A 163 -5.38 -14.15 -8.06
C GLN A 163 -6.47 -15.15 -8.47
N ALA A 164 -6.92 -16.00 -7.54
CA ALA A 164 -7.97 -16.99 -7.81
C ALA A 164 -9.34 -16.35 -8.12
N LEU A 165 -9.58 -15.10 -7.74
CA LEU A 165 -10.80 -14.36 -8.12
C LEU A 165 -10.86 -14.08 -9.62
N GLY A 166 -9.74 -14.17 -10.35
CA GLY A 166 -9.68 -13.99 -11.79
C GLY A 166 -10.17 -12.61 -12.26
N GLN A 167 -10.04 -11.60 -11.42
CA GLN A 167 -10.46 -10.24 -11.75
C GLN A 167 -9.61 -9.68 -12.89
N LYS A 168 -10.27 -9.01 -13.82
CA LYS A 168 -9.55 -8.25 -14.85
C LYS A 168 -9.22 -6.88 -14.27
N THR A 169 -7.93 -6.62 -14.12
CA THR A 169 -7.45 -5.28 -13.79
C THR A 169 -7.82 -4.32 -14.92
N PRO A 170 -8.51 -3.23 -14.61
CA PRO A 170 -8.78 -2.18 -15.60
C PRO A 170 -7.48 -1.64 -16.18
N GLU A 171 -7.48 -1.32 -17.46
CA GLU A 171 -6.35 -0.60 -18.05
C GLU A 171 -6.23 0.77 -17.36
N SER A 172 -5.15 0.97 -16.66
CA SER A 172 -4.85 2.20 -15.93
C SER A 172 -3.55 2.81 -16.42
N ARG A 173 -3.50 4.14 -16.46
CA ARG A 173 -2.28 4.86 -16.87
C ARG A 173 -1.48 5.24 -15.64
N LYS A 174 -0.16 5.27 -15.79
CA LYS A 174 0.74 6.01 -14.94
C LYS A 174 0.73 7.48 -15.35
N GLY A 175 0.91 8.36 -14.38
CA GLY A 175 1.23 9.75 -14.58
C GLY A 175 2.55 10.07 -13.88
N ASP A 176 3.25 11.08 -14.39
CA ASP A 176 4.40 11.64 -13.70
C ASP A 176 3.99 12.94 -13.02
N ALA A 177 4.44 13.15 -11.81
CA ALA A 177 4.19 14.38 -11.06
C ALA A 177 5.43 14.79 -10.28
N VAL A 178 5.57 16.09 -10.10
CA VAL A 178 6.51 16.64 -9.11
C VAL A 178 5.77 16.72 -7.78
N ALA A 179 6.27 16.01 -6.78
CA ALA A 179 5.70 15.96 -5.45
C ALA A 179 6.61 16.63 -4.43
N GLY A 180 6.04 17.14 -3.36
CA GLY A 180 6.77 17.69 -2.24
C GLY A 180 7.04 19.19 -2.32
N PHE A 181 7.86 19.64 -1.38
CA PHE A 181 8.32 21.02 -1.25
C PHE A 181 9.70 21.04 -0.60
N SER A 182 10.48 22.07 -0.90
CA SER A 182 11.73 22.34 -0.16
C SER A 182 11.44 23.20 1.05
N ILE A 183 12.37 23.21 1.99
CA ILE A 183 12.34 24.08 3.18
C ILE A 183 13.02 25.44 2.92
N GLU A 184 13.46 25.70 1.70
CA GLU A 184 14.06 26.97 1.30
C GLU A 184 13.01 28.04 0.99
#